data_2cfb7585c09633a62fcd505302367986
#
_entry.id   2cfb7585c09633a62fcd505302367986
#
_cell.length_a   1.000
_cell.length_b   1.000
_cell.length_c   1.000
_cell.angle_alpha   90.00
_cell.angle_beta   90.00
_cell.angle_gamma   90.00
#
_symmetry.space_group_name_H-M   'P 1'
#
loop_
_entity.id
_entity.type
_entity.pdbx_description
1 polymer ?
#
loop_
_entity_poly.entity_id
_entity_poly.type
_entity_poly.pdbx_seq_one_letter_code
_entity_poly.pdbx_strand_id
1 'polypeptide(L)'
;EVTAFSSGTFPEPLAFSLRAWDHLRQRQGDFDLVQDNQCLGYGLLLMERMGLPVLGTVHHPITVDRRLEMEHAESPRQRWSKARWYAFTKMQTRVAKRLRRVITVSRNSYEDICRDHLVSPERLHIVPVGVDPELFAPMPGVERNPNQIISTASSDVAMKGQRYLLEALAKLRTEFPDLKLIMVGRLKEGSAAQRTIETLGLDGAVEFVSGVPDETIVELYNSSACAVVPSL
;
A
#
# COMPACT_ATOMS: atom_id res chain seq x y z
N GLU A 1 2.57 -24.87 1.26
CA GLU A 1 1.96 -23.63 0.72
C GLU A 1 0.60 -23.90 0.10
N VAL A 2 0.49 -24.80 -0.88
CA VAL A 2 -0.79 -25.10 -1.58
C VAL A 2 -1.92 -25.43 -0.61
N THR A 3 -1.66 -26.29 0.39
CA THR A 3 -2.66 -26.66 1.41
C THR A 3 -3.08 -25.48 2.29
N ALA A 4 -2.16 -24.55 2.58
CA ALA A 4 -2.47 -23.36 3.37
C ALA A 4 -3.33 -22.37 2.59
N PHE A 5 -3.03 -22.15 1.30
CA PHE A 5 -3.89 -21.34 0.41
C PHE A 5 -5.29 -21.94 0.31
N SER A 6 -5.39 -23.25 0.09
CA SER A 6 -6.68 -23.96 0.05
C SER A 6 -7.47 -23.86 1.35
N SER A 7 -6.79 -23.63 2.47
CA SER A 7 -7.42 -23.40 3.78
C SER A 7 -7.79 -21.93 4.04
N GLY A 8 -7.55 -21.01 3.09
CA GLY A 8 -7.85 -19.59 3.22
C GLY A 8 -6.90 -18.83 4.14
N THR A 9 -5.67 -19.28 4.30
CA THR A 9 -4.59 -18.57 5.00
C THR A 9 -3.56 -18.04 4.00
N PHE A 10 -2.77 -17.04 4.41
CA PHE A 10 -1.68 -16.49 3.60
C PHE A 10 -0.32 -16.94 4.17
N PRO A 11 0.27 -18.05 3.67
CA PRO A 11 1.49 -18.65 4.21
C PRO A 11 2.78 -18.02 3.69
N GLU A 12 2.71 -17.18 2.67
CA GLU A 12 3.86 -16.69 1.91
C GLU A 12 4.96 -16.05 2.77
N PRO A 13 4.65 -15.14 3.71
CA PRO A 13 5.70 -14.51 4.53
C PRO A 13 6.50 -15.53 5.36
N LEU A 14 5.83 -16.55 5.90
CA LEU A 14 6.51 -17.61 6.66
C LEU A 14 7.40 -18.46 5.75
N ALA A 15 6.82 -18.96 4.67
CA ALA A 15 7.49 -19.88 3.76
C ALA A 15 8.68 -19.21 3.05
N PHE A 16 8.49 -17.97 2.58
CA PHE A 16 9.56 -17.18 1.97
C PHE A 16 10.72 -16.96 2.94
N SER A 17 10.42 -16.47 4.15
CA SER A 17 11.47 -16.16 5.12
C SER A 17 12.30 -17.39 5.54
N LEU A 18 11.66 -18.56 5.65
CA LEU A 18 12.36 -19.80 5.97
C LEU A 18 13.22 -20.29 4.81
N ARG A 19 12.74 -20.21 3.56
CA ARG A 19 13.54 -20.54 2.37
C ARG A 19 14.73 -19.58 2.22
N ALA A 20 14.51 -18.28 2.42
CA ALA A 20 15.56 -17.28 2.40
C ALA A 20 16.62 -17.56 3.48
N TRP A 21 16.20 -17.86 4.70
CA TRP A 21 17.13 -18.26 5.75
C TRP A 21 17.92 -19.52 5.40
N ASP A 22 17.27 -20.56 4.89
CA ASP A 22 17.94 -21.80 4.49
C ASP A 22 18.98 -21.58 3.40
N HIS A 23 18.67 -20.71 2.44
CA HIS A 23 19.62 -20.31 1.39
C HIS A 23 20.80 -19.50 1.95
N LEU A 24 20.53 -18.52 2.79
CA LEU A 24 21.55 -17.60 3.33
C LEU A 24 22.44 -18.23 4.38
N ARG A 25 22.00 -19.23 5.13
CA ARG A 25 22.84 -19.89 6.14
C ARG A 25 24.09 -20.57 5.57
N GLN A 26 24.08 -20.89 4.28
CA GLN A 26 25.22 -21.48 3.56
C GLN A 26 26.09 -20.39 2.91
N ARG A 27 25.69 -19.13 2.98
CA ARG A 27 26.29 -17.99 2.25
C ARG A 27 26.49 -16.77 3.13
N GLN A 28 26.74 -16.97 4.42
CA GLN A 28 26.83 -15.86 5.41
C GLN A 28 27.92 -14.83 5.06
N GLY A 29 29.02 -15.26 4.44
CA GLY A 29 30.12 -14.38 4.05
C GLY A 29 29.89 -13.57 2.78
N ASP A 30 28.79 -13.85 2.05
CA ASP A 30 28.49 -13.17 0.78
C ASP A 30 27.74 -11.85 0.97
N PHE A 31 27.23 -11.58 2.16
CA PHE A 31 26.34 -10.44 2.43
C PHE A 31 26.69 -9.75 3.74
N ASP A 32 26.71 -8.43 3.71
CA ASP A 32 26.93 -7.59 4.90
C ASP A 32 25.64 -7.35 5.69
N LEU A 33 24.49 -7.38 5.02
CA LEU A 33 23.19 -7.02 5.57
C LEU A 33 22.07 -7.75 4.83
N VAL A 34 21.03 -8.12 5.55
CA VAL A 34 19.74 -8.55 4.99
C VAL A 34 18.72 -7.45 5.23
N GLN A 35 18.19 -6.86 4.16
CA GLN A 35 17.05 -5.97 4.24
C GLN A 35 15.76 -6.73 3.91
N ASP A 36 14.87 -6.79 4.87
CA ASP A 36 13.51 -7.34 4.70
C ASP A 36 12.55 -6.23 4.30
N ASN A 37 11.83 -6.45 3.21
CA ASN A 37 10.79 -5.52 2.75
C ASN A 37 9.40 -6.02 3.16
N GLN A 38 9.09 -5.86 4.45
CA GLN A 38 7.77 -6.14 5.07
C GLN A 38 7.32 -7.61 5.04
N CYS A 39 8.20 -8.57 4.82
CA CYS A 39 7.87 -9.99 4.98
C CYS A 39 7.62 -10.32 6.46
N LEU A 40 8.53 -9.91 7.35
CA LEU A 40 8.46 -10.08 8.81
C LEU A 40 8.16 -11.53 9.22
N GLY A 41 8.78 -12.49 8.50
CA GLY A 41 8.65 -13.91 8.81
C GLY A 41 9.69 -14.39 9.81
N TYR A 42 9.45 -15.54 10.45
CA TYR A 42 10.35 -16.09 11.48
C TYR A 42 11.78 -16.37 11.01
N GLY A 43 11.99 -16.58 9.70
CA GLY A 43 13.33 -16.75 9.12
C GLY A 43 14.27 -15.58 9.43
N LEU A 44 13.76 -14.36 9.56
CA LEU A 44 14.56 -13.18 9.91
C LEU A 44 15.21 -13.31 11.30
N LEU A 45 14.48 -13.83 12.27
CA LEU A 45 15.03 -14.07 13.62
C LEU A 45 16.10 -15.18 13.62
N LEU A 46 15.98 -16.14 12.70
CA LEU A 46 17.00 -17.18 12.51
C LEU A 46 18.26 -16.59 11.85
N MET A 47 18.09 -15.67 10.89
CA MET A 47 19.21 -14.92 10.28
C MET A 47 19.96 -14.08 11.32
N GLU A 48 19.27 -13.33 12.19
CA GLU A 48 19.92 -12.60 13.29
C GLU A 48 20.68 -13.52 14.25
N ARG A 49 20.11 -14.71 14.58
CA ARG A 49 20.75 -15.68 15.46
C ARG A 49 22.04 -16.27 14.89
N MET A 50 22.13 -16.39 13.59
CA MET A 50 23.38 -16.88 12.95
C MET A 50 24.39 -15.76 12.67
N GLY A 51 24.10 -14.53 13.10
CA GLY A 51 25.05 -13.41 13.03
C GLY A 51 24.87 -12.46 11.84
N LEU A 52 23.94 -12.71 10.94
CA LEU A 52 23.62 -11.76 9.86
C LEU A 52 22.88 -10.56 10.43
N PRO A 53 23.33 -9.32 10.18
CA PRO A 53 22.55 -8.13 10.49
C PRO A 53 21.25 -8.12 9.67
N VAL A 54 20.11 -7.87 10.34
CA VAL A 54 18.80 -7.78 9.69
C VAL A 54 18.21 -6.40 9.92
N LEU A 55 17.78 -5.76 8.83
CA LEU A 55 17.01 -4.52 8.83
C LEU A 55 15.58 -4.83 8.34
N GLY A 56 14.59 -4.73 9.22
CA GLY A 56 13.20 -4.87 8.82
C GLY A 56 12.63 -3.54 8.33
N THR A 57 12.09 -3.51 7.13
CA THR A 57 11.34 -2.35 6.61
C THR A 57 9.85 -2.61 6.77
N VAL A 58 9.12 -1.68 7.37
CA VAL A 58 7.66 -1.73 7.52
C VAL A 58 7.08 -0.44 6.97
N HIS A 59 6.40 -0.52 5.82
CA HIS A 59 5.78 0.65 5.19
C HIS A 59 4.57 1.12 5.98
N HIS A 60 3.70 0.18 6.35
CA HIS A 60 2.60 0.37 7.29
C HIS A 60 2.23 -1.00 7.91
N PRO A 61 1.71 -1.06 9.13
CA PRO A 61 1.29 -2.35 9.69
C PRO A 61 0.04 -2.88 9.00
N ILE A 62 0.12 -4.08 8.44
CA ILE A 62 -1.03 -4.77 7.80
C ILE A 62 -2.18 -5.05 8.80
N THR A 63 -1.94 -4.87 10.08
CA THR A 63 -2.96 -4.88 11.13
C THR A 63 -4.01 -3.78 10.94
N VAL A 64 -3.65 -2.64 10.33
CA VAL A 64 -4.58 -1.56 9.96
C VAL A 64 -5.53 -2.06 8.87
N ASP A 65 -4.97 -2.64 7.78
CA ASP A 65 -5.76 -3.23 6.70
C ASP A 65 -6.73 -4.28 7.23
N ARG A 66 -6.22 -5.20 8.07
CA ARG A 66 -7.04 -6.22 8.72
C ARG A 66 -8.20 -5.62 9.50
N ARG A 67 -7.99 -4.53 10.24
CA ARG A 67 -9.02 -3.87 11.05
C ARG A 67 -10.11 -3.30 10.14
N LEU A 68 -9.72 -2.50 9.16
CA LEU A 68 -10.65 -1.90 8.20
C LEU A 68 -11.44 -2.96 7.42
N GLU A 69 -10.77 -4.00 6.93
CA GLU A 69 -11.41 -5.10 6.21
C GLU A 69 -12.40 -5.88 7.07
N MET A 70 -12.12 -6.03 8.37
CA MET A 70 -13.02 -6.69 9.30
C MET A 70 -14.21 -5.80 9.71
N GLU A 71 -14.04 -4.50 9.78
CA GLU A 71 -15.09 -3.53 10.05
C GLU A 71 -16.09 -3.44 8.88
N HIS A 72 -15.60 -3.51 7.64
CA HIS A 72 -16.41 -3.47 6.42
C HIS A 72 -16.94 -4.87 5.98
N ALA A 73 -16.78 -5.90 6.81
CA ALA A 73 -17.30 -7.22 6.47
C ALA A 73 -18.82 -7.28 6.65
N GLU A 74 -19.53 -7.62 5.57
CA GLU A 74 -21.00 -7.63 5.48
C GLU A 74 -21.65 -8.85 6.17
N SER A 75 -20.86 -9.90 6.46
CA SER A 75 -21.37 -11.12 7.11
C SER A 75 -20.36 -11.75 8.07
N PRO A 76 -20.82 -12.52 9.08
CA PRO A 76 -19.97 -13.27 9.98
C PRO A 76 -19.02 -14.25 9.25
N ARG A 77 -19.48 -14.88 8.16
CA ARG A 77 -18.66 -15.78 7.33
C ARG A 77 -17.54 -15.02 6.64
N GLN A 78 -17.82 -13.85 6.06
CA GLN A 78 -16.82 -12.99 5.44
C GLN A 78 -15.81 -12.50 6.47
N ARG A 79 -16.26 -12.08 7.65
CA ARG A 79 -15.40 -11.67 8.77
C ARG A 79 -14.45 -12.79 9.21
N TRP A 80 -14.96 -14.02 9.32
CA TRP A 80 -14.14 -15.18 9.67
C TRP A 80 -13.10 -15.49 8.58
N SER A 81 -13.49 -15.45 7.31
CA SER A 81 -12.57 -15.63 6.18
C SER A 81 -11.44 -14.61 6.21
N LYS A 82 -11.76 -13.32 6.40
CA LYS A 82 -10.77 -12.25 6.53
C LYS A 82 -9.87 -12.45 7.74
N ALA A 83 -10.41 -12.83 8.89
CA ALA A 83 -9.62 -13.10 10.09
C ALA A 83 -8.59 -14.23 9.86
N ARG A 84 -8.95 -15.25 9.10
CA ARG A 84 -8.04 -16.34 8.70
C ARG A 84 -6.98 -15.88 7.73
N TRP A 85 -7.37 -15.14 6.69
CA TRP A 85 -6.45 -14.59 5.71
C TRP A 85 -5.34 -13.76 6.38
N TYR A 86 -5.72 -12.86 7.29
CA TYR A 86 -4.81 -11.98 8.01
C TYR A 86 -4.13 -12.63 9.24
N ALA A 87 -4.25 -13.95 9.44
CA ALA A 87 -3.65 -14.61 10.61
C ALA A 87 -2.12 -14.48 10.70
N PHE A 88 -1.45 -14.29 9.55
CA PHE A 88 0.00 -14.07 9.46
C PHE A 88 0.45 -12.78 10.16
N THR A 89 -0.42 -11.77 10.33
CA THR A 89 -0.07 -10.53 11.03
C THR A 89 0.37 -10.76 12.47
N LYS A 90 -0.11 -11.84 13.11
CA LYS A 90 0.35 -12.24 14.44
C LYS A 90 1.84 -12.64 14.44
N MET A 91 2.29 -13.29 13.37
CA MET A 91 3.70 -13.61 13.17
C MET A 91 4.51 -12.34 12.95
N GLN A 92 4.04 -11.47 12.04
CA GLN A 92 4.70 -10.19 11.75
C GLN A 92 4.90 -9.36 13.02
N THR A 93 3.88 -9.24 13.87
CA THR A 93 3.99 -8.56 15.17
C THR A 93 5.05 -9.20 16.07
N ARG A 94 5.10 -10.55 16.14
CA ARG A 94 6.08 -11.24 16.97
C ARG A 94 7.51 -11.07 16.46
N VAL A 95 7.69 -11.00 15.15
CA VAL A 95 9.00 -10.82 14.52
C VAL A 95 9.44 -9.36 14.65
N ALA A 96 8.63 -8.39 14.19
CA ALA A 96 8.97 -6.96 14.25
C ALA A 96 9.37 -6.54 15.67
N LYS A 97 8.61 -6.92 16.67
CA LYS A 97 8.89 -6.66 18.09
C LYS A 97 10.27 -7.18 18.57
N ARG A 98 10.85 -8.19 17.91
CA ARG A 98 12.12 -8.83 18.30
C ARG A 98 13.30 -8.39 17.46
N LEU A 99 13.10 -7.90 16.25
CA LEU A 99 14.18 -7.40 15.39
C LEU A 99 14.95 -6.28 16.08
N ARG A 100 16.27 -6.26 15.87
CA ARG A 100 17.15 -5.26 16.47
C ARG A 100 17.01 -3.89 15.84
N ARG A 101 16.68 -3.84 14.54
CA ARG A 101 16.50 -2.61 13.77
C ARG A 101 15.28 -2.73 12.86
N VAL A 102 14.44 -1.73 12.92
CA VAL A 102 13.26 -1.59 12.07
C VAL A 102 13.23 -0.18 11.51
N ILE A 103 12.90 -0.03 10.23
CA ILE A 103 12.67 1.27 9.61
C ILE A 103 11.24 1.36 9.09
N THR A 104 10.75 2.58 9.05
CA THR A 104 9.46 2.91 8.45
C THR A 104 9.54 4.22 7.67
N VAL A 105 8.53 4.50 6.87
CA VAL A 105 8.56 5.57 5.86
C VAL A 105 7.93 6.88 6.31
N SER A 106 7.15 6.90 7.40
CA SER A 106 6.43 8.09 7.84
C SER A 106 6.19 8.11 9.36
N ARG A 107 5.83 9.29 9.87
CA ARG A 107 5.46 9.48 11.28
C ARG A 107 4.23 8.68 11.66
N ASN A 108 3.20 8.69 10.82
CA ASN A 108 1.97 7.94 11.08
C ASN A 108 2.26 6.43 11.16
N SER A 109 3.03 5.90 10.18
CA SER A 109 3.44 4.49 10.21
C SER A 109 4.28 4.16 11.45
N TYR A 110 5.13 5.09 11.91
CA TYR A 110 5.92 4.92 13.13
C TYR A 110 5.01 4.73 14.35
N GLU A 111 4.00 5.58 14.51
CA GLU A 111 3.06 5.52 15.64
C GLU A 111 2.23 4.23 15.61
N ASP A 112 1.76 3.85 14.41
CA ASP A 112 1.02 2.62 14.20
C ASP A 112 1.88 1.36 14.47
N ILE A 113 3.15 1.34 14.06
CA ILE A 113 4.07 0.23 14.30
C ILE A 113 4.36 0.09 15.80
N CYS A 114 4.59 1.18 16.51
CA CYS A 114 4.76 1.16 17.96
C CYS A 114 3.52 0.57 18.65
N ARG A 115 2.33 0.98 18.23
CA ARG A 115 1.05 0.52 18.80
C ARG A 115 0.73 -0.92 18.43
N ASP A 116 0.77 -1.27 17.14
CA ASP A 116 0.23 -2.53 16.62
C ASP A 116 1.28 -3.66 16.58
N HIS A 117 2.54 -3.33 16.30
CA HIS A 117 3.63 -4.30 16.29
C HIS A 117 4.46 -4.32 17.57
N LEU A 118 4.19 -3.41 18.51
CA LEU A 118 4.86 -3.31 19.81
C LEU A 118 6.39 -3.21 19.66
N VAL A 119 6.85 -2.53 18.61
CA VAL A 119 8.26 -2.23 18.40
C VAL A 119 8.66 -1.09 19.32
N SER A 120 9.76 -1.27 20.01
CA SER A 120 10.28 -0.27 20.93
C SER A 120 10.85 0.95 20.18
N PRO A 121 10.54 2.19 20.62
CA PRO A 121 10.94 3.42 19.95
C PRO A 121 12.44 3.53 19.61
N GLU A 122 13.31 3.01 20.48
CA GLU A 122 14.76 3.03 20.26
C GLU A 122 15.26 2.12 19.12
N ARG A 123 14.41 1.23 18.63
CA ARG A 123 14.71 0.30 17.52
C ARG A 123 14.02 0.64 16.22
N LEU A 124 13.10 1.61 16.25
CA LEU A 124 12.32 2.04 15.09
C LEU A 124 12.80 3.41 14.62
N HIS A 125 13.15 3.50 13.34
CA HIS A 125 13.64 4.74 12.73
C HIS A 125 12.81 5.12 11.51
N ILE A 126 12.62 6.43 11.30
CA ILE A 126 11.90 6.93 10.12
C ILE A 126 12.92 7.20 9.02
N VAL A 127 12.75 6.53 7.88
CA VAL A 127 13.50 6.76 6.65
C VAL A 127 12.46 7.01 5.55
N PRO A 128 12.20 8.27 5.18
CA PRO A 128 11.20 8.60 4.17
C PRO A 128 11.51 7.96 2.83
N VAL A 129 10.46 7.64 2.07
CA VAL A 129 10.60 7.19 0.69
C VAL A 129 11.12 8.35 -0.15
N GLY A 130 12.14 8.10 -0.95
CA GLY A 130 12.66 9.07 -1.91
C GLY A 130 11.75 9.20 -3.13
N VAL A 131 11.83 10.35 -3.77
CA VAL A 131 11.27 10.61 -5.10
C VAL A 131 12.40 11.17 -5.96
N ASP A 132 12.39 10.86 -7.25
CA ASP A 132 13.32 11.44 -8.20
C ASP A 132 12.88 12.88 -8.55
N PRO A 133 13.58 13.91 -8.05
CA PRO A 133 13.19 15.30 -8.29
C PRO A 133 13.55 15.80 -9.71
N GLU A 134 14.36 15.04 -10.47
CA GLU A 134 14.67 15.38 -11.85
C GLU A 134 13.53 14.92 -12.78
N LEU A 135 12.96 13.75 -12.49
CA LEU A 135 11.82 13.23 -13.22
C LEU A 135 10.52 13.93 -12.79
N PHE A 136 10.23 13.97 -11.48
CA PHE A 136 9.01 14.58 -10.94
C PHE A 136 9.20 16.07 -10.66
N ALA A 137 9.39 16.82 -11.72
CA ALA A 137 9.64 18.26 -11.69
C ALA A 137 8.51 19.04 -12.38
N PRO A 138 8.36 20.34 -12.07
CA PRO A 138 7.52 21.22 -12.86
C PRO A 138 8.00 21.27 -14.32
N MET A 139 7.08 21.11 -15.26
CA MET A 139 7.37 21.17 -16.71
C MET A 139 7.06 22.57 -17.25
N PRO A 140 8.08 23.37 -17.60
CA PRO A 140 7.87 24.68 -18.22
C PRO A 140 7.11 24.55 -19.54
N GLY A 141 6.07 25.37 -19.74
CA GLY A 141 5.27 25.37 -20.96
C GLY A 141 4.08 24.42 -20.99
N VAL A 142 3.90 23.56 -19.96
CA VAL A 142 2.66 22.79 -19.81
C VAL A 142 1.61 23.68 -19.16
N GLU A 143 0.54 23.96 -19.92
CA GLU A 143 -0.59 24.74 -19.42
C GLU A 143 -1.50 23.88 -18.52
N ARG A 144 -1.85 24.41 -17.34
CA ARG A 144 -2.77 23.76 -16.42
C ARG A 144 -4.21 23.89 -16.89
N ASN A 145 -4.90 22.78 -16.99
CA ASN A 145 -6.33 22.76 -17.20
C ASN A 145 -7.06 22.94 -15.85
N PRO A 146 -7.75 24.07 -15.62
CA PRO A 146 -8.45 24.33 -14.36
C PRO A 146 -9.59 23.33 -14.08
N ASN A 147 -10.07 22.64 -15.09
CA ASN A 147 -11.15 21.66 -15.01
C ASN A 147 -10.63 20.21 -14.94
N GLN A 148 -9.35 19.99 -14.64
CA GLN A 148 -8.78 18.66 -14.52
C GLN A 148 -8.16 18.43 -13.15
N ILE A 149 -8.54 17.36 -12.49
CA ILE A 149 -7.90 16.85 -11.28
C ILE A 149 -7.34 15.46 -11.53
N ILE A 150 -6.26 15.09 -10.84
CA ILE A 150 -5.62 13.78 -10.99
C ILE A 150 -5.58 13.04 -9.67
N SER A 151 -5.74 11.72 -9.72
CA SER A 151 -5.52 10.83 -8.59
C SER A 151 -4.74 9.58 -9.03
N THR A 152 -3.72 9.23 -8.26
CA THR A 152 -2.93 8.00 -8.46
C THR A 152 -3.35 6.86 -7.54
N ALA A 153 -4.53 6.95 -6.92
CA ALA A 153 -5.11 5.89 -6.09
C ALA A 153 -5.63 4.74 -6.97
N SER A 154 -4.71 3.87 -7.39
CA SER A 154 -4.91 2.88 -8.47
C SER A 154 -5.66 1.61 -8.10
N SER A 155 -5.99 1.37 -6.83
CA SER A 155 -6.65 0.12 -6.41
C SER A 155 -8.04 0.37 -5.82
N ASP A 156 -9.01 -0.43 -6.28
CA ASP A 156 -10.39 -0.42 -5.78
C ASP A 156 -10.47 -1.16 -4.42
N VAL A 157 -9.81 -0.60 -3.42
CA VAL A 157 -9.88 -1.05 -2.03
C VAL A 157 -10.34 0.10 -1.15
N ALA A 158 -11.13 -0.20 -0.12
CA ALA A 158 -11.74 0.81 0.77
C ALA A 158 -10.73 1.84 1.29
N MET A 159 -9.53 1.38 1.64
CA MET A 159 -8.43 2.21 2.15
C MET A 159 -7.95 3.31 1.19
N LYS A 160 -8.16 3.14 -0.13
CA LYS A 160 -7.76 4.15 -1.13
C LYS A 160 -8.78 5.26 -1.32
N GLY A 161 -9.93 5.18 -0.66
CA GLY A 161 -10.91 6.26 -0.59
C GLY A 161 -11.54 6.68 -1.93
N GLN A 162 -11.42 5.86 -2.98
CA GLN A 162 -11.92 6.20 -4.32
C GLN A 162 -13.40 6.59 -4.32
N ARG A 163 -14.20 5.90 -3.52
CA ARG A 163 -15.63 6.21 -3.36
C ARG A 163 -15.84 7.66 -2.92
N TYR A 164 -15.12 8.10 -1.91
CA TYR A 164 -15.24 9.49 -1.40
C TYR A 164 -14.81 10.52 -2.42
N LEU A 165 -13.78 10.21 -3.23
CA LEU A 165 -13.35 11.09 -4.32
C LEU A 165 -14.43 11.21 -5.41
N LEU A 166 -15.05 10.09 -5.79
CA LEU A 166 -16.13 10.08 -6.79
C LEU A 166 -17.39 10.82 -6.27
N GLU A 167 -17.75 10.63 -5.00
CA GLU A 167 -18.85 11.37 -4.37
C GLU A 167 -18.56 12.88 -4.30
N ALA A 168 -17.31 13.27 -4.03
CA ALA A 168 -16.89 14.66 -4.05
C ALA A 168 -16.90 15.25 -5.46
N LEU A 169 -16.43 14.50 -6.47
CA LEU A 169 -16.48 14.91 -7.87
C LEU A 169 -17.93 15.15 -8.32
N ALA A 170 -18.85 14.25 -7.99
CA ALA A 170 -20.27 14.41 -8.34
C ALA A 170 -20.86 15.71 -7.77
N LYS A 171 -20.53 16.05 -6.53
CA LYS A 171 -20.96 17.31 -5.90
C LYS A 171 -20.32 18.52 -6.58
N LEU A 172 -19.01 18.49 -6.85
CA LEU A 172 -18.32 19.60 -7.50
C LEU A 172 -18.83 19.87 -8.91
N ARG A 173 -19.23 18.86 -9.65
CA ARG A 173 -19.77 19.01 -11.02
C ARG A 173 -21.11 19.73 -11.08
N THR A 174 -21.81 19.93 -9.97
CA THR A 174 -22.99 20.81 -9.91
C THR A 174 -22.62 22.27 -10.08
N GLU A 175 -21.39 22.67 -9.67
CA GLU A 175 -20.85 24.04 -9.78
C GLU A 175 -19.87 24.17 -10.97
N PHE A 176 -19.13 23.09 -11.25
CA PHE A 176 -18.11 23.01 -12.30
C PHE A 176 -18.43 21.86 -13.27
N PRO A 177 -19.39 22.02 -14.21
CA PRO A 177 -19.87 20.92 -15.06
C PRO A 177 -18.80 20.25 -15.91
N ASP A 178 -17.76 21.02 -16.29
CA ASP A 178 -16.66 20.55 -17.13
C ASP A 178 -15.52 19.87 -16.33
N LEU A 179 -15.64 19.77 -15.00
CA LEU A 179 -14.61 19.18 -14.16
C LEU A 179 -14.46 17.68 -14.48
N LYS A 180 -13.23 17.25 -14.73
CA LYS A 180 -12.82 15.89 -15.04
C LYS A 180 -11.86 15.35 -14.01
N LEU A 181 -11.90 14.04 -13.77
CA LEU A 181 -10.99 13.29 -12.94
C LEU A 181 -10.18 12.32 -13.80
N ILE A 182 -8.85 12.49 -13.80
CA ILE A 182 -7.93 11.49 -14.35
C ILE A 182 -7.53 10.54 -13.20
N MET A 183 -7.80 9.25 -13.37
CA MET A 183 -7.38 8.21 -12.42
C MET A 183 -6.27 7.36 -13.03
N VAL A 184 -5.08 7.44 -12.45
CA VAL A 184 -3.96 6.57 -12.86
C VAL A 184 -4.19 5.17 -12.28
N GLY A 185 -4.54 4.23 -13.13
CA GLY A 185 -4.89 2.86 -12.77
C GLY A 185 -5.84 2.24 -13.78
N ARG A 186 -6.30 1.02 -13.49
CA ARG A 186 -7.28 0.31 -14.34
C ARG A 186 -8.62 0.22 -13.63
N LEU A 187 -9.68 0.59 -14.32
CA LEU A 187 -11.04 0.26 -13.92
C LEU A 187 -11.26 -1.25 -14.10
N LYS A 188 -11.62 -1.93 -13.02
CA LYS A 188 -12.01 -3.35 -13.12
C LYS A 188 -13.49 -3.44 -13.39
N GLU A 189 -13.87 -4.26 -14.36
CA GLU A 189 -15.27 -4.57 -14.67
C GLU A 189 -15.97 -5.14 -13.42
N GLY A 190 -17.18 -4.66 -13.14
CA GLY A 190 -17.95 -5.04 -11.97
C GLY A 190 -17.40 -4.56 -10.63
N SER A 191 -16.41 -3.67 -10.62
CA SER A 191 -15.81 -3.10 -9.41
C SER A 191 -16.75 -2.16 -8.65
N ALA A 192 -16.43 -1.85 -7.40
CA ALA A 192 -17.17 -0.85 -6.63
C ALA A 192 -17.02 0.55 -7.24
N ALA A 193 -15.85 0.89 -7.76
CA ALA A 193 -15.60 2.15 -8.45
C ALA A 193 -16.49 2.29 -9.68
N GLN A 194 -16.59 1.26 -10.53
CA GLN A 194 -17.46 1.29 -11.71
C GLN A 194 -18.93 1.53 -11.33
N ARG A 195 -19.46 0.75 -10.38
CA ARG A 195 -20.84 0.93 -9.91
C ARG A 195 -21.09 2.33 -9.33
N THR A 196 -20.10 2.90 -8.65
CA THR A 196 -20.21 4.25 -8.10
C THR A 196 -20.25 5.30 -9.22
N ILE A 197 -19.41 5.17 -10.26
CA ILE A 197 -19.40 6.05 -11.44
C ILE A 197 -20.79 6.02 -12.13
N GLU A 198 -21.30 4.83 -12.41
CA GLU A 198 -22.61 4.64 -13.03
C GLU A 198 -23.75 5.22 -12.17
N THR A 199 -23.73 4.95 -10.86
CA THR A 199 -24.79 5.41 -9.92
C THR A 199 -24.81 6.94 -9.78
N LEU A 200 -23.63 7.58 -9.83
CA LEU A 200 -23.48 9.03 -9.69
C LEU A 200 -23.55 9.78 -11.02
N GLY A 201 -23.73 9.08 -12.15
CA GLY A 201 -23.78 9.69 -13.49
C GLY A 201 -22.48 10.39 -13.89
N LEU A 202 -21.35 9.80 -13.53
CA LEU A 202 -20.01 10.34 -13.80
C LEU A 202 -19.38 9.79 -15.10
N ASP A 203 -20.17 9.11 -15.93
CA ASP A 203 -19.72 8.62 -17.23
C ASP A 203 -19.21 9.79 -18.08
N GLY A 204 -18.00 9.63 -18.64
CA GLY A 204 -17.30 10.67 -19.38
C GLY A 204 -16.66 11.78 -18.55
N ALA A 205 -16.87 11.81 -17.22
CA ALA A 205 -16.21 12.73 -16.30
C ALA A 205 -14.98 12.08 -15.60
N VAL A 206 -14.86 10.76 -15.64
CA VAL A 206 -13.74 10.01 -15.08
C VAL A 206 -13.02 9.28 -16.19
N GLU A 207 -11.74 9.52 -16.32
CA GLU A 207 -10.86 8.87 -17.29
C GLU A 207 -9.81 8.02 -16.54
N PHE A 208 -9.61 6.78 -17.01
CA PHE A 208 -8.60 5.87 -16.44
C PHE A 208 -7.40 5.76 -17.37
N VAL A 209 -6.21 6.03 -16.83
CA VAL A 209 -4.93 5.96 -17.54
C VAL A 209 -4.08 4.88 -16.90
N SER A 210 -3.62 3.89 -17.68
CA SER A 210 -2.80 2.79 -17.15
C SER A 210 -1.80 2.27 -18.17
N GLY A 211 -0.66 1.76 -17.66
CA GLY A 211 0.38 1.20 -18.53
C GLY A 211 1.12 2.25 -19.34
N VAL A 212 1.13 3.50 -18.88
CA VAL A 212 1.85 4.62 -19.47
C VAL A 212 3.22 4.80 -18.78
N PRO A 213 4.21 5.38 -19.48
CA PRO A 213 5.50 5.77 -18.90
C PRO A 213 5.36 6.80 -17.77
N ASP A 214 6.37 6.90 -16.91
CA ASP A 214 6.38 7.85 -15.81
C ASP A 214 6.34 9.31 -16.30
N GLU A 215 6.95 9.60 -17.45
CA GLU A 215 6.92 10.93 -18.09
C GLU A 215 5.49 11.38 -18.39
N THR A 216 4.63 10.45 -18.86
CA THR A 216 3.20 10.74 -19.08
C THR A 216 2.49 11.05 -17.77
N ILE A 217 2.84 10.35 -16.68
CA ILE A 217 2.27 10.63 -15.35
C ILE A 217 2.71 12.02 -14.87
N VAL A 218 3.96 12.38 -15.08
CA VAL A 218 4.49 13.72 -14.75
C VAL A 218 3.77 14.82 -15.56
N GLU A 219 3.53 14.60 -16.85
CA GLU A 219 2.78 15.54 -17.69
C GLU A 219 1.33 15.68 -17.19
N LEU A 220 0.66 14.59 -16.83
CA LEU A 220 -0.69 14.62 -16.26
C LEU A 220 -0.73 15.38 -14.92
N TYR A 221 0.29 15.24 -14.07
CA TYR A 221 0.40 16.04 -12.85
C TYR A 221 0.58 17.54 -13.17
N ASN A 222 1.43 17.87 -14.14
CA ASN A 222 1.71 19.25 -14.52
C ASN A 222 0.50 19.93 -15.19
N SER A 223 -0.26 19.18 -16.00
CA SER A 223 -1.46 19.68 -16.68
C SER A 223 -2.72 19.72 -15.80
N SER A 224 -2.70 19.11 -14.63
CA SER A 224 -3.86 19.11 -13.72
C SER A 224 -3.86 20.31 -12.78
N ALA A 225 -5.06 20.82 -12.44
CA ALA A 225 -5.23 21.89 -11.47
C ALA A 225 -4.73 21.48 -10.09
N CYS A 226 -5.04 20.25 -9.66
CA CYS A 226 -4.53 19.66 -8.43
C CYS A 226 -4.49 18.13 -8.49
N ALA A 227 -3.68 17.55 -7.60
CA ALA A 227 -3.65 16.13 -7.34
C ALA A 227 -4.38 15.80 -6.04
N VAL A 228 -5.17 14.72 -6.04
CA VAL A 228 -5.95 14.28 -4.86
C VAL A 228 -5.54 12.87 -4.47
N VAL A 229 -5.15 12.70 -3.21
CA VAL A 229 -4.82 11.41 -2.60
C VAL A 229 -5.84 11.14 -1.49
N PRO A 230 -6.97 10.44 -1.78
CA PRO A 230 -8.09 10.30 -0.87
C PRO A 230 -7.95 9.15 0.13
N SER A 231 -6.76 8.58 0.29
CA SER A 231 -6.52 7.43 1.20
C SER A 231 -6.94 7.73 2.63
N LEU A 232 -7.56 6.73 3.27
CA LEU A 232 -8.08 6.77 4.65
C LEU A 232 -6.97 6.46 5.66
#